data_b45dec5a4a946b934e435d4dc12bad4a
#
_entry.id   b45dec5a4a946b934e435d4dc12bad4a
#
_cell.length_a   1.000
_cell.length_b   1.000
_cell.length_c   1.000
_cell.angle_alpha   90.00
_cell.angle_beta   90.00
_cell.angle_gamma   90.00
#
_symmetry.space_group_name_H-M   'P 1'
#
loop_
_entity.id
_entity.type
_entity.pdbx_description
1 polymer ?
#
loop_
_entity_poly.entity_id
_entity_poly.type
_entity_poly.pdbx_seq_one_letter_code
_entity_poly.pdbx_strand_id
1 'polypeptide(L)'
;MNKKSQHRGSQGRSEDKIAQAILSFQQVEEQTYGETVYLSNLVQEKKRVVVKLLNNEEIEGWIEYYDKHFIRVTRHRKPNMFVYKNQIKYIVEC
;
A
#
# COMPACT_ATOMS: atom_id res chain seq x y z
N MET A 1 -15.21 16.38 -8.51
CA MET A 1 -15.24 16.21 -8.32
C MET A 1 -15.31 16.07 -8.22
N ASN A 2 -15.05 15.85 -8.07
CA ASN A 2 -14.95 15.66 -7.81
C ASN A 2 -14.77 15.66 -7.37
N LYS A 3 -14.47 15.57 -7.11
CA LYS A 3 -14.13 15.44 -6.72
C LYS A 3 -13.65 15.48 -6.50
N LYS A 4 -13.40 15.36 -6.56
CA LYS A 4 -12.74 15.23 -6.42
C LYS A 4 -12.08 15.28 -6.40
N SER A 5 -11.99 15.24 -6.36
CA SER A 5 -11.24 15.21 -6.30
C SER A 5 -10.60 15.39 -6.30
N GLN A 6 -10.38 15.39 -6.17
CA GLN A 6 -9.74 15.50 -6.08
C GLN A 6 -9.11 15.92 -5.98
N HIS A 7 -8.90 15.98 -5.83
CA HIS A 7 -8.14 16.27 -5.70
C HIS A 7 -7.49 16.67 -5.70
N ARG A 8 -6.96 16.66 -5.47
CA ARG A 8 -6.19 17.03 -5.48
C ARG A 8 -5.29 17.18 -5.62
N GLY A 9 -4.95 17.09 -5.46
CA GLY A 9 -4.03 17.16 -5.62
C GLY A 9 -2.88 17.10 -5.27
N SER A 10 -2.37 16.75 -4.91
CA SER A 10 -1.35 16.69 -4.58
C SER A 10 -0.46 16.33 -4.80
N GLN A 11 0.07 16.33 -4.87
CA GLN A 11 0.87 16.15 -5.13
C GLN A 11 1.84 15.35 -4.98
N GLY A 12 2.07 14.54 -4.99
CA GLY A 12 3.09 13.63 -5.11
C GLY A 12 3.95 13.40 -3.90
N ARG A 13 3.56 13.82 -2.78
CA ARG A 13 4.34 13.57 -1.60
C ARG A 13 4.06 12.19 -1.06
N SER A 14 5.11 11.56 -0.48
CA SER A 14 4.97 10.21 0.07
C SER A 14 3.87 10.13 1.10
N GLU A 15 3.74 11.15 1.92
CA GLU A 15 2.75 11.16 2.97
C GLU A 15 1.34 11.07 2.41
N ASP A 16 1.09 11.77 1.33
CA ASP A 16 -0.22 11.73 0.70
C ASP A 16 -0.51 10.36 0.12
N LYS A 17 0.50 9.74 -0.47
CA LYS A 17 0.34 8.41 -1.03
C LYS A 17 0.08 7.39 0.05
N ILE A 18 0.77 7.51 1.17
CA ILE A 18 0.58 6.58 2.28
C ILE A 18 -0.82 6.73 2.86
N ALA A 19 -1.27 7.94 3.07
CA ALA A 19 -2.59 8.19 3.62
C ALA A 19 -3.67 7.62 2.69
N GLN A 20 -3.48 7.80 1.39
CA GLN A 20 -4.44 7.30 0.42
C GLN A 20 -4.49 5.77 0.45
N ALA A 21 -3.33 5.13 0.56
CA ALA A 21 -3.28 3.68 0.61
C ALA A 21 -3.96 3.15 1.87
N ILE A 22 -3.74 3.81 2.99
CA ILE A 22 -4.38 3.40 4.25
C ILE A 22 -5.89 3.49 4.14
N LEU A 23 -6.38 4.59 3.59
CA LEU A 23 -7.81 4.74 3.40
C LEU A 23 -8.38 3.65 2.52
N SER A 24 -7.67 3.30 1.46
CA SER A 24 -8.13 2.25 0.55
C SER A 24 -8.18 0.91 1.24
N PHE A 25 -7.22 0.61 2.10
CA PHE A 25 -7.22 -0.65 2.83
C PHE A 25 -8.38 -0.73 3.80
N GLN A 26 -8.82 0.39 4.34
CA GLN A 26 -9.84 0.40 5.37
C GLN A 26 -11.25 0.61 4.81
N GLN A 27 -11.35 1.16 3.62
CA GLN A 27 -12.64 1.52 3.03
C GLN A 27 -12.77 0.84 1.68
N VAL A 28 -12.85 -0.47 1.71
CA VAL A 28 -12.80 -1.26 0.48
C VAL A 28 -13.96 -0.97 -0.46
N GLU A 29 -15.09 -0.54 0.05
CA GLU A 29 -16.24 -0.26 -0.81
C GLU A 29 -16.12 1.08 -1.53
N GLU A 30 -15.15 1.90 -1.16
CA GLU A 30 -14.94 3.19 -1.82
C GLU A 30 -13.91 3.01 -2.93
N GLN A 31 -14.37 3.06 -4.14
CA GLN A 31 -13.54 2.79 -5.30
C GLN A 31 -12.78 4.04 -5.71
N THR A 32 -11.73 4.36 -4.97
CA THR A 32 -10.91 5.52 -5.31
C THR A 32 -9.83 5.21 -6.32
N TYR A 33 -9.53 3.94 -6.50
CA TYR A 33 -8.42 3.45 -7.33
C TYR A 33 -7.05 3.95 -6.87
N GLY A 34 -7.00 4.70 -5.78
CA GLY A 34 -5.73 5.16 -5.23
C GLY A 34 -4.88 4.00 -4.78
N GLU A 35 -5.51 2.99 -4.20
CA GLU A 35 -4.79 1.80 -3.76
C GLU A 35 -4.12 1.11 -4.94
N THR A 36 -4.87 0.90 -6.03
CA THR A 36 -4.34 0.20 -7.19
C THR A 36 -3.17 0.96 -7.80
N VAL A 37 -3.31 2.26 -7.96
CA VAL A 37 -2.24 3.07 -8.53
C VAL A 37 -1.01 3.03 -7.65
N TYR A 38 -1.21 3.18 -6.35
CA TYR A 38 -0.09 3.20 -5.41
C TYR A 38 0.65 1.86 -5.42
N LEU A 39 -0.08 0.77 -5.28
CA LEU A 39 0.53 -0.55 -5.24
C LEU A 39 1.20 -0.88 -6.57
N SER A 40 0.58 -0.50 -7.68
CA SER A 40 1.16 -0.73 -8.99
C SER A 40 2.52 -0.04 -9.12
N ASN A 41 2.61 1.18 -8.63
CA ASN A 41 3.88 1.92 -8.67
C ASN A 41 4.93 1.25 -7.82
N LEU A 42 4.56 0.79 -6.63
CA LEU A 42 5.51 0.11 -5.77
C LEU A 42 6.02 -1.17 -6.41
N VAL A 43 5.14 -1.91 -7.07
CA VAL A 43 5.53 -3.14 -7.75
C VAL A 43 6.50 -2.84 -8.89
N GLN A 44 6.16 -1.87 -9.73
CA GLN A 44 6.97 -1.57 -10.90
C GLN A 44 8.34 -1.05 -10.53
N GLU A 45 8.41 -0.25 -9.48
CA GLU A 45 9.67 0.36 -9.07
C GLU A 45 10.45 -0.53 -8.13
N LYS A 46 9.87 -1.64 -7.70
CA LYS A 46 10.47 -2.52 -6.71
C LYS A 46 10.91 -1.72 -5.49
N LYS A 47 10.02 -0.86 -5.07
CA LYS A 47 10.32 0.07 -3.98
C LYS A 47 10.36 -0.68 -2.66
N ARG A 48 11.41 -0.43 -1.88
CA ARG A 48 11.49 -1.04 -0.55
C ARG A 48 10.52 -0.35 0.38
N VAL A 49 9.78 -1.14 1.12
CA VAL A 49 8.75 -0.62 2.04
C VAL A 49 8.81 -1.38 3.35
N VAL A 50 8.22 -0.77 4.36
CA VAL A 50 7.92 -1.44 5.63
C VAL A 50 6.41 -1.50 5.74
N VAL A 51 5.89 -2.71 5.89
CA VAL A 51 4.46 -2.93 6.06
C VAL A 51 4.22 -3.16 7.55
N LYS A 52 3.45 -2.27 8.15
CA LYS A 52 3.11 -2.39 9.56
C LYS A 52 1.76 -3.07 9.69
N LEU A 53 1.73 -4.14 10.48
CA LEU A 53 0.50 -4.90 10.69
C LEU A 53 -0.25 -4.41 11.91
N LEU A 54 -1.51 -4.81 12.01
CA LEU A 54 -2.34 -4.40 13.13
C LEU A 54 -1.80 -4.89 14.47
N ASN A 55 -1.08 -6.02 14.46
CA ASN A 55 -0.45 -6.55 15.67
C ASN A 55 0.90 -5.92 15.96
N ASN A 56 1.24 -4.84 15.23
CA ASN A 56 2.47 -4.07 15.37
C ASN A 56 3.72 -4.75 14.84
N GLU A 57 3.59 -5.90 14.20
CA GLU A 57 4.71 -6.48 13.49
C GLU A 57 5.05 -5.64 12.27
N GLU A 58 6.33 -5.62 11.92
CA GLU A 58 6.80 -4.91 10.73
C GLU A 58 7.42 -5.90 9.77
N ILE A 59 7.08 -5.74 8.50
CA ILE A 59 7.60 -6.60 7.45
C ILE A 59 8.29 -5.71 6.45
N GLU A 60 9.61 -5.90 6.31
CA GLU A 60 10.38 -5.10 5.38
C GLU A 60 10.67 -5.89 4.11
N GLY A 61 10.52 -5.23 2.97
CA GLY A 61 10.77 -5.87 1.69
C GLY A 61 10.21 -5.03 0.58
N TRP A 62 9.82 -5.70 -0.50
CA TRP A 62 9.15 -5.00 -1.59
C TRP A 62 7.98 -5.83 -2.02
N ILE A 63 6.98 -5.15 -2.58
CA ILE A 63 5.76 -5.81 -3.00
C ILE A 63 5.97 -6.42 -4.36
N GLU A 64 5.90 -7.74 -4.44
CA GLU A 64 6.12 -8.46 -5.69
C GLU A 64 4.89 -8.36 -6.58
N TYR A 65 3.73 -8.56 -5.99
CA TYR A 65 2.47 -8.35 -6.66
C TYR A 65 1.38 -8.25 -5.61
N TYR A 66 0.20 -7.89 -6.04
CA TYR A 66 -0.93 -7.73 -5.14
C TYR A 66 -2.19 -8.26 -5.79
N ASP A 67 -3.17 -8.48 -4.96
CA ASP A 67 -4.46 -9.00 -5.34
C ASP A 67 -5.51 -8.15 -4.64
N LYS A 68 -6.77 -8.50 -4.86
CA LYS A 68 -7.87 -7.78 -4.24
C LYS A 68 -7.78 -7.80 -2.73
N HIS A 69 -7.33 -8.92 -2.15
CA HIS A 69 -7.38 -9.12 -0.70
C HIS A 69 -6.02 -9.17 -0.04
N PHE A 70 -4.94 -9.32 -0.78
CA PHE A 70 -3.63 -9.46 -0.16
C PHE A 70 -2.53 -8.87 -1.04
N ILE A 71 -1.37 -8.72 -0.42
CA ILE A 71 -0.14 -8.37 -1.13
C ILE A 71 0.88 -9.46 -0.87
N ARG A 72 1.75 -9.68 -1.83
CA ARG A 72 2.89 -10.58 -1.63
C ARG A 72 4.13 -9.74 -1.42
N VAL A 73 4.76 -9.93 -0.26
CA VAL A 73 5.98 -9.20 0.08
C VAL A 73 7.16 -10.12 -0.08
N THR A 74 8.11 -9.74 -0.91
CA THR A 74 9.37 -10.45 -1.09
C THR A 74 10.37 -9.83 -0.13
N ARG A 75 11.03 -10.67 0.66
CA ARG A 75 11.94 -10.20 1.70
C ARG A 75 13.34 -10.68 1.40
N HIS A 76 14.31 -9.90 1.87
CA HIS A 76 15.71 -10.25 1.70
C HIS A 76 16.08 -11.36 2.67
N ARG A 77 16.48 -12.52 2.12
CA ARG A 77 16.96 -13.66 2.91
C ARG A 77 15.93 -14.22 3.88
N LYS A 78 14.66 -14.00 3.62
CA LYS A 78 13.57 -14.53 4.43
C LYS A 78 12.48 -15.00 3.50
N PRO A 79 11.63 -15.92 3.95
CA PRO A 79 10.54 -16.38 3.10
C PRO A 79 9.62 -15.23 2.70
N ASN A 80 9.10 -15.32 1.50
CA ASN A 80 8.09 -14.37 1.03
C ASN A 80 6.83 -14.54 1.88
N MET A 81 6.07 -13.47 2.00
CA MET A 81 4.86 -13.50 2.80
C MET A 81 3.69 -13.00 1.99
N PHE A 82 2.54 -13.67 2.18
CA PHE A 82 1.26 -13.15 1.73
C PHE A 82 0.63 -12.45 2.92
N VAL A 83 0.34 -11.19 2.76
CA VAL A 83 -0.21 -10.37 3.83
C VAL A 83 -1.59 -9.90 3.41
N TYR A 84 -2.59 -10.23 4.21
CA TYR A 84 -3.95 -9.77 3.91
C TYR A 84 -4.03 -8.27 4.13
N LYS A 85 -4.68 -7.60 3.19
CA LYS A 85 -4.78 -6.14 3.25
C LYS A 85 -5.47 -5.67 4.52
N ASN A 86 -6.44 -6.44 5.02
CA ASN A 86 -7.17 -6.03 6.20
C ASN A 86 -6.35 -6.17 7.48
N GLN A 87 -5.14 -6.71 7.38
CA GLN A 87 -4.22 -6.79 8.52
C GLN A 87 -3.18 -5.69 8.50
N ILE A 88 -3.21 -4.84 7.51
CA ILE A 88 -2.21 -3.79 7.34
C ILE A 88 -2.65 -2.52 8.02
N LYS A 89 -1.79 -2.00 8.89
CA LYS A 89 -2.02 -0.73 9.55
C LYS A 89 -1.56 0.42 8.64
N TYR A 90 -0.37 0.29 8.07
CA TYR A 90 0.13 1.27 7.11
C TYR A 90 1.35 0.71 6.39
N ILE A 91 1.71 1.36 5.30
CA ILE A 91 2.90 1.04 4.51
C ILE A 91 3.75 2.31 4.46
N VAL A 92 5.04 2.15 4.76
CA VAL A 92 5.99 3.27 4.72
C VAL A 92 7.06 2.95 3.70
N GLU A 93 7.32 3.90 2.82
CA GLU A 93 8.41 3.74 1.86
C GLU A 93 9.74 4.06 2.55
N CYS A 94 10.72 3.23 2.26
CA CYS A 94 12.06 3.42 2.83
C CYS A 94 12.86 4.48 2.09
#